data_2130011aa090112ceb648e7eea60a2ed
#
_entry.id   2130011aa090112ceb648e7eea60a2ed
#
_cell.length_a   1.000
_cell.length_b   1.000
_cell.length_c   1.000
_cell.angle_alpha   90.00
_cell.angle_beta   90.00
_cell.angle_gamma   90.00
#
_symmetry.space_group_name_H-M   'P 1'
#
loop_
_entity.id
_entity.type
_entity.pdbx_description
1 polymer ?
#
loop_
_entity_poly.entity_id
_entity_poly.type
_entity_poly.pdbx_seq_one_letter_code
_entity_poly.pdbx_strand_id
1 'polypeptide(L)'
;GAGLCLALACDIRYAASGARLGVPFVKLGMHSGMAGTWLLPDVVGPAHARDLLLTGRIVDADEALRLGLVSRVIEAEAFLDEVLATARDIAATAPIASRLTTAINEPCQSS
;
A
#
# COMPACT_ATOMS: atom_id res chain seq x y z
N GLY A 1 2.35 2.86 -10.55
CA GLY A 1 1.55 3.94 -11.09
C GLY A 1 0.25 4.16 -10.32
N ALA A 2 -0.80 4.49 -11.04
CA ALA A 2 -2.10 4.81 -10.44
C ALA A 2 -2.69 3.65 -9.62
N GLY A 3 -2.47 2.41 -10.05
CA GLY A 3 -2.93 1.25 -9.30
C GLY A 3 -2.28 1.14 -7.93
N LEU A 4 -0.99 1.41 -7.84
CA LEU A 4 -0.30 1.43 -6.54
C LEU A 4 -0.80 2.58 -5.68
N CYS A 5 -1.01 3.77 -6.24
CA CYS A 5 -1.56 4.90 -5.49
C CYS A 5 -2.93 4.59 -4.91
N LEU A 6 -3.79 3.90 -5.66
CA LEU A 6 -5.08 3.44 -5.16
C LEU A 6 -4.90 2.42 -4.01
N ALA A 7 -3.97 1.48 -4.15
CA ALA A 7 -3.69 0.50 -3.12
C ALA A 7 -3.15 1.16 -1.83
N LEU A 8 -2.37 2.24 -1.95
CA LEU A 8 -1.86 2.98 -0.80
C LEU A 8 -2.96 3.63 0.04
N ALA A 9 -4.12 3.89 -0.55
CA ALA A 9 -5.28 4.40 0.18
C ALA A 9 -6.01 3.30 0.97
N CYS A 10 -5.66 2.03 0.77
CA CYS A 10 -6.22 0.91 1.49
C CYS A 10 -5.44 0.63 2.77
N ASP A 11 -6.05 -0.07 3.71
CA ASP A 11 -5.48 -0.29 5.04
C ASP A 11 -4.44 -1.41 5.06
N ILE A 12 -4.62 -2.43 4.24
CA ILE A 12 -3.75 -3.60 4.17
C ILE A 12 -3.40 -3.87 2.73
N ARG A 13 -2.12 -4.16 2.45
CA ARG A 13 -1.63 -4.43 1.10
C ARG A 13 -0.82 -5.71 1.11
N TYR A 14 -1.14 -6.60 0.17
CA TYR A 14 -0.37 -7.80 -0.12
C TYR A 14 0.09 -7.77 -1.57
N ALA A 15 1.20 -8.42 -1.87
CA ALA A 15 1.69 -8.57 -3.23
C ALA A 15 1.79 -10.04 -3.60
N ALA A 16 1.44 -10.36 -4.83
CA ALA A 16 1.76 -11.67 -5.38
C ALA A 16 3.25 -11.76 -5.66
N SER A 17 3.84 -12.94 -5.49
CA SER A 17 5.21 -13.17 -5.92
C SER A 17 5.33 -12.86 -7.42
N GLY A 18 6.38 -12.16 -7.80
CA GLY A 18 6.56 -11.68 -9.17
C GLY A 18 5.89 -10.34 -9.48
N ALA A 19 5.13 -9.78 -8.57
CA ALA A 19 4.54 -8.45 -8.76
C ALA A 19 5.63 -7.37 -8.84
N ARG A 20 5.33 -6.32 -9.60
CA ARG A 20 6.21 -5.17 -9.78
C ARG A 20 5.45 -3.91 -9.37
N LEU A 21 6.04 -3.12 -8.50
CA LEU A 21 5.39 -1.95 -7.90
C LEU A 21 6.26 -0.71 -8.09
N GLY A 22 5.62 0.42 -8.30
CA GLY A 22 6.34 1.68 -8.41
C GLY A 22 5.43 2.85 -8.72
N VAL A 23 6.02 4.05 -8.65
CA VAL A 23 5.37 5.32 -8.97
C VAL A 23 6.21 6.07 -10.00
N PRO A 24 6.25 5.59 -11.26
CA PRO A 24 7.18 6.07 -12.28
C PRO A 24 6.75 7.38 -12.96
N PHE A 25 5.91 8.18 -12.35
CA PHE A 25 5.38 9.40 -12.96
C PHE A 25 6.48 10.37 -13.37
N VAL A 26 7.55 10.48 -12.59
CA VAL A 26 8.68 11.38 -12.87
C VAL A 26 9.40 10.99 -14.17
N LYS A 27 9.42 9.72 -14.54
CA LYS A 27 10.00 9.25 -15.81
C LYS A 27 9.23 9.73 -17.03
N LEU A 28 7.97 10.12 -16.84
CA LEU A 28 7.12 10.68 -17.88
C LEU A 28 7.06 12.22 -17.81
N GLY A 29 7.90 12.83 -16.97
CA GLY A 29 7.86 14.27 -16.74
C GLY A 29 6.64 14.74 -15.97
N MET A 30 6.01 13.84 -15.21
CA MET A 30 4.77 14.13 -14.48
C MET A 30 5.01 14.09 -12.97
N HIS A 31 4.28 14.96 -12.26
CA HIS A 31 4.18 14.87 -10.80
C HIS A 31 3.26 13.68 -10.43
N SER A 32 3.56 13.02 -9.30
CA SER A 32 2.71 11.94 -8.82
C SER A 32 1.32 12.45 -8.50
N GLY A 33 0.32 11.92 -9.19
CA GLY A 33 -1.07 12.20 -8.90
C GLY A 33 -1.64 11.27 -7.83
N MET A 34 -2.97 11.29 -7.66
CA MET A 34 -3.73 10.39 -6.78
C MET A 34 -3.19 10.36 -5.34
N ALA A 35 -2.73 11.51 -4.85
CA ALA A 35 -2.17 11.65 -3.50
C ALA A 35 -0.95 10.75 -3.20
N GLY A 36 -0.23 10.28 -4.23
CA GLY A 36 0.96 9.44 -4.03
C GLY A 36 2.02 10.11 -3.16
N THR A 37 2.22 11.44 -3.34
CA THR A 37 3.17 12.21 -2.51
C THR A 37 2.72 12.35 -1.06
N TRP A 38 1.43 12.17 -0.80
CA TRP A 38 0.87 12.19 0.54
C TRP A 38 0.88 10.80 1.19
N LEU A 39 0.41 9.78 0.47
CA LEU A 39 0.20 8.45 1.02
C LEU A 39 1.49 7.64 1.15
N LEU A 40 2.42 7.76 0.21
CA LEU A 40 3.61 6.94 0.18
C LEU A 40 4.53 7.16 1.40
N PRO A 41 4.78 8.40 1.85
CA PRO A 41 5.59 8.61 3.04
C PRO A 41 5.03 7.97 4.32
N ASP A 42 3.71 7.92 4.44
CA ASP A 42 3.07 7.27 5.60
C ASP A 42 3.28 5.76 5.62
N VAL A 43 3.43 5.16 4.45
CA VAL A 43 3.57 3.70 4.31
C VAL A 43 5.01 3.25 4.43
N VAL A 44 5.95 3.91 3.77
CA VAL A 44 7.35 3.46 3.69
C VAL A 44 8.33 4.38 4.41
N GLY A 45 7.86 5.48 4.95
CA GLY A 45 8.72 6.52 5.53
C GLY A 45 9.21 7.52 4.50
N PRO A 46 9.65 8.72 4.95
CA PRO A 46 10.00 9.81 4.03
C PRO A 46 11.18 9.48 3.11
N ALA A 47 12.21 8.80 3.61
CA ALA A 47 13.42 8.51 2.84
C ALA A 47 13.13 7.54 1.69
N HIS A 48 12.43 6.45 1.97
CA HIS A 48 12.05 5.49 0.92
C HIS A 48 11.03 6.09 -0.05
N ALA A 49 10.11 6.92 0.44
CA ALA A 49 9.16 7.60 -0.42
C ALA A 49 9.85 8.53 -1.42
N ARG A 50 10.84 9.30 -0.95
CA ARG A 50 11.63 10.17 -1.85
C ARG A 50 12.40 9.37 -2.89
N ASP A 51 13.02 8.27 -2.50
CA ASP A 51 13.69 7.38 -3.43
C ASP A 51 12.73 6.92 -4.53
N LEU A 52 11.60 6.34 -4.16
CA LEU A 52 10.66 5.80 -5.14
C LEU A 52 10.02 6.87 -6.03
N LEU A 53 9.68 8.01 -5.44
CA LEU A 53 9.05 9.11 -6.19
C LEU A 53 10.02 9.82 -7.13
N LEU A 54 11.25 10.08 -6.68
CA LEU A 54 12.23 10.84 -7.45
C LEU A 54 12.93 10.01 -8.50
N THR A 55 13.17 8.73 -8.24
CA THR A 55 13.80 7.83 -9.23
C THR A 55 12.80 7.22 -10.19
N GLY A 56 11.55 7.07 -9.77
CA GLY A 56 10.54 6.36 -10.55
C GLY A 56 10.86 4.88 -10.74
N ARG A 57 11.79 4.31 -9.95
CA ARG A 57 12.19 2.92 -10.09
C ARG A 57 11.08 1.96 -9.69
N ILE A 58 11.10 0.80 -10.31
CA ILE A 58 10.17 -0.28 -10.00
C ILE A 58 10.85 -1.23 -9.01
N VAL A 59 10.12 -1.65 -8.00
CA VAL A 59 10.58 -2.66 -7.04
C VAL A 59 9.83 -3.96 -7.24
N ASP A 60 10.48 -5.09 -6.94
CA ASP A 60 9.82 -6.39 -6.92
C ASP A 60 9.05 -6.59 -5.60
N ALA A 61 8.35 -7.72 -5.51
CA ALA A 61 7.54 -8.01 -4.33
C ALA A 61 8.38 -8.13 -3.05
N ASP A 62 9.56 -8.73 -3.13
CA ASP A 62 10.43 -8.92 -1.97
C ASP A 62 10.96 -7.59 -1.44
N GLU A 63 11.37 -6.69 -2.32
CA GLU A 63 11.80 -5.36 -1.92
C GLU A 63 10.62 -4.55 -1.36
N ALA A 64 9.45 -4.67 -1.96
CA ALA A 64 8.24 -4.02 -1.46
C ALA A 64 7.91 -4.47 -0.03
N LEU A 65 8.10 -5.75 0.27
CA LEU A 65 7.95 -6.27 1.64
C LEU A 65 8.98 -5.66 2.59
N ARG A 66 10.25 -5.62 2.17
CA ARG A 66 11.33 -5.06 2.98
C ARG A 66 11.12 -3.58 3.27
N LEU A 67 10.61 -2.81 2.32
CA LEU A 67 10.33 -1.38 2.49
C LEU A 67 9.07 -1.09 3.30
N GLY A 68 8.24 -2.10 3.55
CA GLY A 68 6.95 -1.91 4.21
C GLY A 68 5.83 -1.48 3.28
N LEU A 69 6.05 -1.49 1.97
CA LEU A 69 5.04 -1.14 0.98
C LEU A 69 3.89 -2.15 0.99
N VAL A 70 4.21 -3.41 1.20
CA VAL A 70 3.26 -4.50 1.45
C VAL A 70 3.64 -5.22 2.73
N SER A 71 2.68 -5.88 3.36
CA SER A 71 2.90 -6.63 4.61
C SER A 71 3.11 -8.12 4.40
N ARG A 72 2.77 -8.65 3.23
CA ARG A 72 2.99 -10.06 2.86
C ARG A 72 3.23 -10.20 1.37
N VAL A 73 4.02 -11.20 1.02
CA VAL A 73 4.17 -11.69 -0.35
C VAL A 73 3.61 -13.10 -0.39
N ILE A 74 2.71 -13.35 -1.33
CA ILE A 74 1.96 -14.60 -1.44
C ILE A 74 2.17 -15.15 -2.84
N GLU A 75 2.34 -16.47 -2.95
CA GLU A 75 2.44 -17.12 -4.26
C GLU A 75 1.20 -16.82 -5.11
N ALA A 76 1.42 -16.60 -6.41
CA ALA A 76 0.35 -16.13 -7.30
C ALA A 76 -0.85 -17.08 -7.32
N GLU A 77 -0.61 -18.41 -7.25
CA GLU A 77 -1.66 -19.43 -7.27
C GLU A 77 -2.56 -19.36 -6.03
N ALA A 78 -2.01 -18.98 -4.89
CA ALA A 78 -2.74 -18.91 -3.62
C ALA A 78 -3.19 -17.48 -3.28
N PHE A 79 -2.84 -16.49 -4.10
CA PHE A 79 -2.99 -15.08 -3.74
C PHE A 79 -4.44 -14.70 -3.40
N LEU A 80 -5.36 -14.98 -4.31
CA LEU A 80 -6.76 -14.61 -4.12
C LEU A 80 -7.37 -15.33 -2.91
N ASP A 81 -7.10 -16.62 -2.75
CA ASP A 81 -7.64 -17.41 -1.64
C ASP A 81 -7.17 -16.88 -0.29
N GLU A 82 -5.88 -16.53 -0.17
CA GLU A 82 -5.33 -16.01 1.08
C GLU A 82 -5.82 -14.58 1.37
N VAL A 83 -5.95 -13.75 0.34
CA VAL A 83 -6.51 -12.39 0.49
C VAL A 83 -7.96 -12.46 0.96
N LEU A 84 -8.76 -13.35 0.37
CA LEU A 84 -10.16 -13.53 0.78
C LEU A 84 -10.27 -14.11 2.20
N ALA A 85 -9.35 -15.00 2.58
CA ALA A 85 -9.32 -15.55 3.94
C ALA A 85 -9.07 -14.41 4.97
N THR A 86 -8.11 -13.53 4.71
CA THR A 86 -7.86 -12.37 5.57
C THR A 86 -9.06 -11.44 5.61
N ALA A 87 -9.70 -11.19 4.47
CA ALA A 87 -10.89 -10.34 4.42
C ALA A 87 -12.05 -10.94 5.24
N ARG A 88 -12.22 -12.26 5.20
CA ARG A 88 -13.24 -12.95 6.01
C ARG A 88 -12.92 -12.83 7.49
N ASP A 89 -11.66 -12.96 7.88
CA ASP A 89 -11.23 -12.80 9.27
C ASP A 89 -11.57 -11.39 9.78
N ILE A 90 -11.30 -10.37 8.98
CA ILE A 90 -11.64 -9.00 9.32
C ILE A 90 -13.16 -8.81 9.42
N ALA A 91 -13.91 -9.36 8.47
CA ALA A 91 -15.38 -9.29 8.46
C ALA A 91 -16.01 -9.97 9.66
N ALA A 92 -15.34 -10.96 10.26
CA ALA A 92 -15.79 -11.64 11.46
C ALA A 92 -15.55 -10.84 12.74
N THR A 93 -14.81 -9.73 12.70
CA THR A 93 -14.56 -8.90 13.88
C THR A 93 -15.76 -8.00 14.19
N ALA A 94 -15.77 -7.42 15.40
CA ALA A 94 -16.82 -6.49 15.79
C ALA A 94 -16.76 -5.22 14.92
N PRO A 95 -17.84 -4.82 14.23
CA PRO A 95 -17.78 -3.73 13.25
C PRO A 95 -17.33 -2.39 13.81
N ILE A 96 -17.74 -2.05 15.02
CA ILE A 96 -17.37 -0.78 15.66
C ILE A 96 -15.88 -0.80 16.00
N ALA A 97 -15.38 -1.88 16.57
CA ALA A 97 -13.97 -2.02 16.92
C ALA A 97 -13.07 -1.96 15.67
N SER A 98 -13.47 -2.63 14.58
CA SER A 98 -12.75 -2.58 13.31
C SER A 98 -12.65 -1.17 12.75
N ARG A 99 -13.76 -0.43 12.76
CA ARG A 99 -13.78 0.95 12.26
C ARG A 99 -12.89 1.88 13.09
N LEU A 100 -12.95 1.76 14.41
CA LEU A 100 -12.09 2.57 15.29
C LEU A 100 -10.61 2.24 15.11
N THR A 101 -10.28 0.99 14.85
CA THR A 101 -8.90 0.56 14.63
C THR A 101 -8.35 1.10 13.30
N THR A 102 -9.13 1.08 12.23
CA THR A 102 -8.69 1.63 10.93
C THR A 102 -8.52 3.14 10.96
N ALA A 103 -9.15 3.84 11.88
CA ALA A 103 -9.04 5.29 12.04
C ALA A 103 -7.81 5.73 12.87
N ILE A 104 -6.90 4.82 13.21
CA ILE A 104 -5.78 5.07 14.14
C ILE A 104 -4.88 6.24 13.73
N ASN A 105 -4.69 6.47 12.43
CA ASN A 105 -3.83 7.53 11.90
C ASN A 105 -4.62 8.72 11.35
N GLU A 106 -5.94 8.73 11.48
CA GLU A 106 -6.74 9.85 11.00
C GLU A 106 -6.60 11.04 11.95
N PRO A 107 -6.58 12.29 11.41
CA PRO A 107 -6.61 13.45 12.24
C PRO A 107 -7.86 13.44 13.13
N CYS A 108 -7.70 13.89 14.37
CA CYS A 108 -8.85 14.06 15.25
C CYS A 108 -9.81 15.04 14.59
N GLN A 109 -11.01 14.57 14.23
CA GLN A 109 -12.05 15.45 13.73
C GLN A 109 -12.73 16.08 14.93
N SER A 110 -12.47 17.37 15.13
CA SER A 110 -13.28 18.14 16.06
C SER A 110 -14.70 18.25 15.45
N SER A 111 -15.62 17.60 16.03
CA SER A 111 -17.04 17.77 15.69
C SER A 111 -17.51 19.16 16.06
#